data_40f9f819f7863f487be9a3995661f8af
#
_entry.id   40f9f819f7863f487be9a3995661f8af
#
_cell.length_a   1.000
_cell.length_b   1.000
_cell.length_c   1.000
_cell.angle_alpha   90.00
_cell.angle_beta   90.00
_cell.angle_gamma   90.00
#
_symmetry.space_group_name_H-M   'P 1'
#
loop_
_entity.id
_entity.type
_entity.pdbx_description
1 polymer ?
#
loop_
_entity_poly.entity_id
_entity_poly.type
_entity_poly.pdbx_seq_one_letter_code
_entity_poly.pdbx_strand_id
1 'polypeptide(L)'
;MNILLAWELGGNWGHVSRDLPVLCRLQSGGHNVLYAVRDVTISSPLSASVGIQCIASPMGAAISRMPRNLAGYAEILFADGLGDVAILRERITGWQHLFTEHQIDVVVSDYAPSALLAALVAKIPSVAFGSGFEIPPDVALLPSFCVGGAQDESARRFSEGLIVYNVNRVMKQLGGAPLQQMAQIYQGTHCVLATFAELDHITDRPSGALYAGPVQELPGSMAASWRTTNKPRVLVYLRGMGLLIDEVLRVLGGIGAEVIAVLPDAGSIRYVHADVRMFRQQVCFDGLLDSADLVIASGAGSITLSLLAGVPVLLCSACSEHEMMASRVEEMGAGIAVRAEMVVADAMHHVLHDDSFRDAAVNFAAKYAGFSQKTAIATVIDVINKASSGHS
;
A
#
# COMPACT_ATOMS: atom_id res chain seq x y z
N MET A 1 20.99 -13.96 -10.11
CA MET A 1 19.86 -13.56 -10.98
C MET A 1 19.82 -12.04 -11.07
N ASN A 2 19.32 -11.52 -12.18
CA ASN A 2 18.99 -10.12 -12.37
C ASN A 2 17.50 -9.93 -12.07
N ILE A 3 17.17 -9.24 -11.00
CA ILE A 3 15.80 -9.07 -10.49
C ILE A 3 15.41 -7.61 -10.64
N LEU A 4 14.27 -7.34 -11.30
CA LEU A 4 13.72 -6.02 -11.41
C LEU A 4 12.48 -5.92 -10.51
N LEU A 5 12.48 -4.97 -9.57
CA LEU A 5 11.28 -4.56 -8.88
C LEU A 5 10.68 -3.34 -9.58
N ALA A 6 9.44 -3.48 -10.01
CA ALA A 6 8.69 -2.50 -10.78
C ALA A 6 7.59 -1.89 -9.94
N TRP A 7 7.57 -0.56 -9.82
CA TRP A 7 6.49 0.20 -9.18
C TRP A 7 5.89 1.21 -10.15
N GLU A 8 4.57 1.11 -10.40
CA GLU A 8 3.82 1.96 -11.34
C GLU A 8 2.72 2.80 -10.68
N LEU A 9 1.87 2.19 -9.88
CA LEU A 9 0.66 2.80 -9.31
C LEU A 9 0.83 3.13 -7.83
N GLY A 10 -0.09 3.91 -7.32
CA GLY A 10 0.01 4.42 -5.95
C GLY A 10 1.00 5.55 -5.81
N GLY A 11 1.38 5.87 -4.59
CA GLY A 11 2.26 6.99 -4.31
C GLY A 11 2.86 6.94 -2.92
N ASN A 12 3.70 7.93 -2.63
CA ASN A 12 4.28 8.14 -1.31
C ASN A 12 5.33 7.10 -0.89
N TRP A 13 5.73 7.19 0.36
CA TRP A 13 6.80 6.38 0.94
C TRP A 13 6.38 4.96 1.29
N GLY A 14 5.07 4.64 1.25
CA GLY A 14 4.55 3.31 1.57
C GLY A 14 5.17 2.21 0.71
N HIS A 15 5.23 2.43 -0.61
CA HIS A 15 5.87 1.52 -1.54
C HIS A 15 7.37 1.37 -1.27
N VAL A 16 8.08 2.49 -1.17
CA VAL A 16 9.54 2.49 -0.93
C VAL A 16 9.89 1.80 0.39
N SER A 17 9.11 2.02 1.46
CA SER A 17 9.32 1.38 2.76
C SER A 17 9.09 -0.13 2.75
N ARG A 18 8.26 -0.61 1.84
CA ARG A 18 7.99 -2.03 1.62
C ARG A 18 9.05 -2.69 0.74
N ASP A 19 9.46 -2.00 -0.32
CA ASP A 19 10.31 -2.56 -1.37
C ASP A 19 11.78 -2.62 -0.97
N LEU A 20 12.32 -1.55 -0.37
CA LEU A 20 13.74 -1.46 -0.05
C LEU A 20 14.25 -2.59 0.84
N PRO A 21 13.56 -3.01 1.93
CA PRO A 21 14.02 -4.14 2.75
C PRO A 21 14.13 -5.45 1.96
N VAL A 22 13.20 -5.68 1.01
CA VAL A 22 13.23 -6.86 0.14
C VAL A 22 14.40 -6.77 -0.84
N LEU A 23 14.60 -5.61 -1.48
CA LEU A 23 15.72 -5.38 -2.40
C LEU A 23 17.07 -5.51 -1.70
N CYS A 24 17.25 -4.92 -0.51
CA CYS A 24 18.47 -5.06 0.28
C CYS A 24 18.74 -6.54 0.62
N ARG A 25 17.71 -7.29 0.96
CA ARG A 25 17.86 -8.71 1.27
C ARG A 25 18.20 -9.54 0.04
N LEU A 26 17.64 -9.25 -1.13
CA LEU A 26 18.00 -9.88 -2.40
C LEU A 26 19.45 -9.58 -2.78
N GLN A 27 19.86 -8.31 -2.70
CA GLN A 27 21.22 -7.89 -3.00
C GLN A 27 22.25 -8.57 -2.08
N SER A 28 21.97 -8.62 -0.77
CA SER A 28 22.83 -9.34 0.19
C SER A 28 22.86 -10.84 -0.03
N GLY A 29 21.86 -11.39 -0.70
CA GLY A 29 21.81 -12.79 -1.17
C GLY A 29 22.60 -13.05 -2.46
N GLY A 30 23.28 -12.03 -3.02
CA GLY A 30 24.10 -12.16 -4.22
C GLY A 30 23.32 -11.99 -5.54
N HIS A 31 22.11 -11.43 -5.51
CA HIS A 31 21.37 -11.08 -6.71
C HIS A 31 21.71 -9.66 -7.18
N ASN A 32 21.67 -9.44 -8.49
CA ASN A 32 21.67 -8.10 -9.06
C ASN A 32 20.24 -7.57 -8.99
N VAL A 33 20.03 -6.41 -8.36
CA VAL A 33 18.71 -5.83 -8.21
C VAL A 33 18.62 -4.47 -8.88
N LEU A 34 17.50 -4.22 -9.55
CA LEU A 34 17.16 -2.95 -10.18
C LEU A 34 15.79 -2.50 -9.68
N TYR A 35 15.69 -1.27 -9.20
CA TYR A 35 14.44 -0.69 -8.74
C TYR A 35 13.91 0.34 -9.74
N ALA A 36 12.90 -0.03 -10.52
CA ALA A 36 12.24 0.86 -11.47
C ALA A 36 10.99 1.47 -10.85
N VAL A 37 10.98 2.77 -10.65
CA VAL A 37 10.00 3.46 -9.80
C VAL A 37 9.20 4.52 -10.54
N ARG A 38 7.96 4.72 -10.09
CA ARG A 38 7.11 5.81 -10.55
C ARG A 38 7.64 7.20 -10.17
N ASP A 39 8.14 7.35 -8.95
CA ASP A 39 8.64 8.62 -8.41
C ASP A 39 10.09 8.53 -7.99
N VAL A 40 10.96 8.97 -8.88
CA VAL A 40 12.42 8.99 -8.66
C VAL A 40 12.80 10.00 -7.58
N THR A 41 12.03 11.08 -7.41
CA THR A 41 12.36 12.15 -6.44
C THR A 41 12.26 11.66 -4.99
N ILE A 42 11.29 10.78 -4.72
CA ILE A 42 11.09 10.13 -3.43
C ILE A 42 12.03 8.94 -3.26
N SER A 43 12.15 8.10 -4.29
CA SER A 43 12.80 6.79 -4.18
C SER A 43 14.33 6.87 -4.26
N SER A 44 14.88 7.71 -5.15
CA SER A 44 16.32 7.73 -5.43
C SER A 44 17.19 8.07 -4.21
N PRO A 45 16.86 9.07 -3.37
CA PRO A 45 17.66 9.37 -2.18
C PRO A 45 17.69 8.20 -1.18
N LEU A 46 16.53 7.54 -0.98
CA LEU A 46 16.40 6.40 -0.06
C LEU A 46 17.12 5.16 -0.60
N SER A 47 16.94 4.85 -1.88
CA SER A 47 17.60 3.72 -2.54
C SER A 47 19.13 3.88 -2.54
N ALA A 48 19.62 5.08 -2.84
CA ALA A 48 21.06 5.39 -2.83
C ALA A 48 21.66 5.22 -1.44
N SER A 49 20.93 5.57 -0.38
CA SER A 49 21.42 5.43 1.02
C SER A 49 21.67 3.97 1.42
N VAL A 50 21.07 3.02 0.73
CA VAL A 50 21.23 1.57 0.94
C VAL A 50 21.92 0.87 -0.23
N GLY A 51 22.45 1.61 -1.20
CA GLY A 51 23.23 1.07 -2.33
C GLY A 51 22.38 0.36 -3.40
N ILE A 52 21.08 0.66 -3.50
CA ILE A 52 20.19 0.10 -4.53
C ILE A 52 20.12 1.05 -5.74
N GLN A 53 20.34 0.50 -6.94
CA GLN A 53 20.16 1.25 -8.18
C GLN A 53 18.69 1.53 -8.44
N CYS A 54 18.34 2.80 -8.60
CA CYS A 54 16.98 3.26 -8.86
C CYS A 54 16.91 3.96 -10.22
N ILE A 55 15.90 3.60 -11.02
CA ILE A 55 15.61 4.22 -12.33
C ILE A 55 14.14 4.59 -12.44
N ALA A 56 13.77 5.43 -13.39
CA ALA A 56 12.37 5.73 -13.66
C ALA A 56 11.68 4.55 -14.35
N SER A 57 10.47 4.21 -13.92
CA SER A 57 9.59 3.29 -14.65
C SER A 57 9.10 3.93 -15.96
N PRO A 58 8.80 3.15 -17.02
CA PRO A 58 8.38 3.68 -18.31
C PRO A 58 6.92 4.14 -18.33
N MET A 59 6.54 5.00 -17.36
CA MET A 59 5.14 5.42 -17.21
C MET A 59 4.63 6.39 -18.26
N GLY A 60 5.53 7.13 -18.92
CA GLY A 60 5.13 8.20 -19.85
C GLY A 60 4.43 9.38 -19.16
N ALA A 61 3.83 10.26 -19.95
CA ALA A 61 3.03 11.38 -19.42
C ALA A 61 1.77 10.84 -18.73
N ALA A 62 1.51 11.30 -17.52
CA ALA A 62 0.26 11.00 -16.83
C ALA A 62 -0.92 11.47 -17.65
N ILE A 63 -1.87 10.59 -17.94
CA ILE A 63 -3.05 10.98 -18.67
C ILE A 63 -4.27 10.69 -17.84
N SER A 64 -5.14 11.61 -18.05
CA SER A 64 -6.55 11.59 -17.83
C SER A 64 -7.05 11.89 -16.42
N ARG A 65 -8.19 12.51 -16.46
CA ARG A 65 -9.01 12.78 -15.29
C ARG A 65 -9.48 11.46 -14.71
N MET A 66 -9.14 11.19 -13.46
CA MET A 66 -9.74 10.11 -12.70
C MET A 66 -11.27 10.17 -12.87
N PRO A 67 -11.94 9.06 -13.13
CA PRO A 67 -13.38 9.01 -13.05
C PRO A 67 -13.84 9.53 -11.69
N ARG A 68 -14.93 10.27 -11.66
CA ARG A 68 -15.42 10.87 -10.40
C ARG A 68 -15.85 9.83 -9.37
N ASN A 69 -16.20 8.63 -9.82
CA ASN A 69 -16.60 7.50 -8.99
C ASN A 69 -15.72 6.31 -9.31
N LEU A 70 -14.82 5.95 -8.41
CA LEU A 70 -14.03 4.74 -8.48
C LEU A 70 -14.88 3.58 -7.97
N ALA A 71 -15.53 2.86 -8.88
CA ALA A 71 -16.33 1.68 -8.52
C ALA A 71 -15.46 0.44 -8.28
N GLY A 72 -14.27 0.38 -8.90
CA GLY A 72 -13.37 -0.76 -8.78
C GLY A 72 -11.99 -0.53 -9.39
N TYR A 73 -11.29 -1.63 -9.57
CA TYR A 73 -9.90 -1.64 -10.03
C TYR A 73 -9.75 -1.15 -11.48
N ALA A 74 -10.75 -1.42 -12.34
CA ALA A 74 -10.73 -1.04 -13.75
C ALA A 74 -10.63 0.47 -13.95
N GLU A 75 -11.34 1.27 -13.14
CA GLU A 75 -11.32 2.73 -13.25
C GLU A 75 -9.95 3.30 -12.88
N ILE A 76 -9.26 2.69 -11.91
CA ILE A 76 -7.87 3.07 -11.57
C ILE A 76 -6.96 2.81 -12.76
N LEU A 77 -7.00 1.60 -13.33
CA LEU A 77 -6.18 1.24 -14.48
C LEU A 77 -6.49 2.11 -15.70
N PHE A 78 -7.77 2.39 -15.93
CA PHE A 78 -8.20 3.27 -17.02
C PHE A 78 -7.61 4.68 -16.89
N ALA A 79 -7.73 5.27 -15.71
CA ALA A 79 -7.21 6.60 -15.44
C ALA A 79 -5.69 6.68 -15.48
N ASP A 80 -5.01 5.59 -15.13
CA ASP A 80 -3.54 5.53 -15.12
C ASP A 80 -2.93 5.16 -16.49
N GLY A 81 -3.73 5.01 -17.54
CA GLY A 81 -3.24 4.87 -18.93
C GLY A 81 -3.58 3.57 -19.63
N LEU A 82 -4.15 2.56 -18.96
CA LEU A 82 -4.64 1.36 -19.62
C LEU A 82 -5.94 1.64 -20.43
N GLY A 83 -6.54 2.81 -20.23
CA GLY A 83 -7.62 3.34 -21.04
C GLY A 83 -7.21 3.75 -22.45
N ASP A 84 -5.91 3.98 -22.71
CA ASP A 84 -5.35 4.39 -23.99
C ASP A 84 -4.39 3.32 -24.54
N VAL A 85 -4.73 2.79 -25.72
CA VAL A 85 -3.97 1.72 -26.39
C VAL A 85 -2.55 2.15 -26.77
N ALA A 86 -2.36 3.42 -27.16
CA ALA A 86 -1.04 3.90 -27.56
C ALA A 86 -0.11 4.01 -26.35
N ILE A 87 -0.62 4.55 -25.25
CA ILE A 87 0.11 4.68 -23.98
C ILE A 87 0.45 3.32 -23.39
N LEU A 88 -0.54 2.43 -23.33
CA LEU A 88 -0.32 1.08 -22.81
C LEU A 88 0.76 0.34 -23.64
N ARG A 89 0.72 0.47 -24.97
CA ARG A 89 1.73 -0.12 -25.83
C ARG A 89 3.12 0.47 -25.56
N GLU A 90 3.23 1.78 -25.43
CA GLU A 90 4.50 2.45 -25.13
C GLU A 90 5.07 1.96 -23.79
N ARG A 91 4.24 1.86 -22.74
CA ARG A 91 4.65 1.33 -21.43
C ARG A 91 5.15 -0.11 -21.51
N ILE A 92 4.36 -1.01 -22.11
CA ILE A 92 4.75 -2.42 -22.25
C ILE A 92 6.05 -2.53 -23.05
N THR A 93 6.22 -1.78 -24.14
CA THR A 93 7.45 -1.76 -24.92
C THR A 93 8.62 -1.21 -24.12
N GLY A 94 8.41 -0.17 -23.32
CA GLY A 94 9.42 0.38 -22.42
C GLY A 94 9.88 -0.64 -21.37
N TRP A 95 8.96 -1.39 -20.77
CA TRP A 95 9.32 -2.49 -19.87
C TRP A 95 10.11 -3.59 -20.57
N GLN A 96 9.71 -4.02 -21.75
CA GLN A 96 10.43 -5.02 -22.55
C GLN A 96 11.86 -4.57 -22.89
N HIS A 97 12.04 -3.27 -23.17
CA HIS A 97 13.35 -2.69 -23.38
C HIS A 97 14.23 -2.80 -22.13
N LEU A 98 13.71 -2.40 -20.96
CA LEU A 98 14.41 -2.56 -19.68
C LEU A 98 14.73 -4.02 -19.36
N PHE A 99 13.82 -4.95 -19.63
CA PHE A 99 14.05 -6.38 -19.42
C PHE A 99 15.22 -6.89 -20.27
N THR A 100 15.30 -6.45 -21.52
CA THR A 100 16.38 -6.85 -22.45
C THR A 100 17.70 -6.19 -22.08
N GLU A 101 17.70 -4.88 -21.83
CA GLU A 101 18.89 -4.09 -21.50
C GLU A 101 19.58 -4.61 -20.23
N HIS A 102 18.80 -4.93 -19.22
CA HIS A 102 19.32 -5.40 -17.92
C HIS A 102 19.29 -6.92 -17.76
N GLN A 103 18.95 -7.67 -18.82
CA GLN A 103 18.90 -9.14 -18.81
C GLN A 103 18.11 -9.71 -17.63
N ILE A 104 16.88 -9.20 -17.43
CA ILE A 104 16.04 -9.52 -16.28
C ILE A 104 15.58 -10.97 -16.31
N ASP A 105 15.86 -11.68 -15.22
CA ASP A 105 15.44 -13.08 -15.01
C ASP A 105 14.08 -13.18 -14.33
N VAL A 106 13.74 -12.24 -13.43
CA VAL A 106 12.47 -12.21 -12.67
C VAL A 106 12.00 -10.77 -12.51
N VAL A 107 10.68 -10.57 -12.68
CA VAL A 107 10.01 -9.29 -12.41
C VAL A 107 9.25 -9.39 -11.10
N VAL A 108 9.51 -8.49 -10.15
CA VAL A 108 8.71 -8.30 -8.95
C VAL A 108 7.84 -7.07 -9.18
N SER A 109 6.53 -7.24 -9.16
CA SER A 109 5.57 -6.16 -9.36
C SER A 109 5.06 -5.63 -8.03
N ASP A 110 5.37 -4.39 -7.72
CA ASP A 110 4.70 -3.57 -6.73
C ASP A 110 3.69 -2.67 -7.45
N TYR A 111 2.42 -3.10 -7.47
CA TYR A 111 1.33 -2.38 -8.13
C TYR A 111 1.68 -1.94 -9.55
N ALA A 112 2.29 -2.84 -10.35
CA ALA A 112 2.82 -2.55 -11.68
C ALA A 112 2.17 -3.44 -12.77
N PRO A 113 0.88 -3.22 -13.11
CA PRO A 113 0.13 -4.07 -14.04
C PRO A 113 0.71 -4.06 -15.45
N SER A 114 1.28 -2.94 -15.95
CA SER A 114 1.86 -2.95 -17.30
C SER A 114 3.21 -3.66 -17.34
N ALA A 115 3.96 -3.71 -16.23
CA ALA A 115 5.14 -4.55 -16.10
C ALA A 115 4.79 -6.04 -16.12
N LEU A 116 3.69 -6.44 -15.47
CA LEU A 116 3.18 -7.82 -15.53
C LEU A 116 2.77 -8.21 -16.95
N LEU A 117 2.05 -7.34 -17.67
CA LEU A 117 1.71 -7.56 -19.07
C LEU A 117 2.96 -7.70 -19.95
N ALA A 118 3.98 -6.89 -19.72
CA ALA A 118 5.26 -6.99 -20.42
C ALA A 118 5.97 -8.32 -20.12
N ALA A 119 5.96 -8.76 -18.86
CA ALA A 119 6.53 -10.03 -18.43
C ALA A 119 5.81 -11.23 -19.06
N LEU A 120 4.45 -11.18 -19.14
CA LEU A 120 3.64 -12.18 -19.87
C LEU A 120 4.06 -12.30 -21.33
N VAL A 121 4.22 -11.18 -22.04
CA VAL A 121 4.65 -11.17 -23.45
C VAL A 121 6.08 -11.71 -23.60
N ALA A 122 6.98 -11.28 -22.71
CA ALA A 122 8.38 -11.68 -22.73
C ALA A 122 8.62 -13.10 -22.16
N LYS A 123 7.59 -13.72 -21.57
CA LYS A 123 7.67 -15.01 -20.86
C LYS A 123 8.70 -15.00 -19.73
N ILE A 124 8.82 -13.88 -19.03
CA ILE A 124 9.66 -13.74 -17.85
C ILE A 124 8.83 -14.07 -16.62
N PRO A 125 9.32 -14.92 -15.68
CA PRO A 125 8.68 -15.18 -14.41
C PRO A 125 8.37 -13.91 -13.65
N SER A 126 7.22 -13.86 -12.97
CA SER A 126 6.83 -12.69 -12.21
C SER A 126 6.27 -13.03 -10.82
N VAL A 127 6.47 -12.11 -9.89
CA VAL A 127 5.93 -12.14 -8.53
C VAL A 127 5.22 -10.81 -8.28
N ALA A 128 3.97 -10.84 -7.85
CA ALA A 128 3.27 -9.65 -7.35
C ALA A 128 3.44 -9.59 -5.82
N PHE A 129 3.97 -8.48 -5.34
CA PHE A 129 4.19 -8.22 -3.92
C PHE A 129 3.53 -6.91 -3.55
N GLY A 130 2.52 -6.94 -2.67
CA GLY A 130 1.75 -5.75 -2.37
C GLY A 130 0.62 -5.99 -1.37
N SER A 131 -0.20 -4.97 -1.15
CA SER A 131 -1.41 -5.10 -0.33
C SER A 131 -2.55 -5.80 -1.08
N GLY A 132 -3.62 -6.14 -0.36
CA GLY A 132 -4.82 -6.70 -0.99
C GLY A 132 -5.54 -5.75 -1.95
N PHE A 133 -5.30 -4.45 -1.82
CA PHE A 133 -5.80 -3.43 -2.76
C PHE A 133 -5.05 -3.46 -4.10
N GLU A 134 -3.75 -3.68 -4.05
CA GLU A 134 -2.84 -3.64 -5.21
C GLU A 134 -2.86 -4.95 -6.00
N ILE A 135 -3.14 -6.07 -5.32
CA ILE A 135 -3.18 -7.42 -5.91
C ILE A 135 -4.62 -7.92 -5.88
N PRO A 136 -5.38 -7.81 -6.98
CA PRO A 136 -6.75 -8.30 -7.04
C PRO A 136 -6.80 -9.83 -6.94
N PRO A 137 -7.93 -10.42 -6.48
CA PRO A 137 -8.14 -11.85 -6.50
C PRO A 137 -8.35 -12.38 -7.92
N ASP A 138 -8.08 -13.67 -8.13
CA ASP A 138 -8.39 -14.36 -9.41
C ASP A 138 -9.87 -14.74 -9.44
N VAL A 139 -10.70 -13.81 -9.90
CA VAL A 139 -12.15 -13.95 -10.03
C VAL A 139 -12.65 -13.34 -11.33
N ALA A 140 -13.80 -13.79 -11.80
CA ALA A 140 -14.35 -13.38 -13.11
C ALA A 140 -14.75 -11.89 -13.18
N LEU A 141 -15.14 -11.31 -12.06
CA LEU A 141 -15.40 -9.87 -11.90
C LEU A 141 -14.76 -9.43 -10.61
N LEU A 142 -13.86 -8.45 -10.68
CA LEU A 142 -13.14 -7.95 -9.50
C LEU A 142 -14.07 -7.29 -8.48
N PRO A 143 -13.74 -7.34 -7.19
CA PRO A 143 -14.56 -6.73 -6.14
C PRO A 143 -14.74 -5.23 -6.33
N SER A 144 -15.84 -4.70 -5.79
CA SER A 144 -16.08 -3.27 -5.71
C SER A 144 -15.21 -2.62 -4.64
N PHE A 145 -14.82 -1.37 -4.87
CA PHE A 145 -14.16 -0.52 -3.88
C PHE A 145 -15.14 0.33 -3.04
N CYS A 146 -16.44 0.21 -3.33
CA CYS A 146 -17.47 0.93 -2.58
C CYS A 146 -17.80 0.19 -1.30
N VAL A 147 -17.42 0.75 -0.15
CA VAL A 147 -17.76 0.24 1.18
C VAL A 147 -19.19 0.65 1.51
N GLY A 148 -20.06 -0.33 1.80
CA GLY A 148 -21.45 -0.10 2.26
C GLY A 148 -22.41 0.51 1.23
N GLY A 149 -21.99 0.72 -0.01
CA GLY A 149 -22.78 1.31 -1.09
C GLY A 149 -23.44 0.28 -2.02
N ALA A 150 -24.41 0.73 -2.81
CA ALA A 150 -24.97 -0.07 -3.89
C ALA A 150 -23.88 -0.33 -4.94
N GLN A 151 -23.65 -1.60 -5.26
CA GLN A 151 -22.63 -2.01 -6.23
C GLN A 151 -23.29 -2.16 -7.59
N ASP A 152 -22.93 -1.32 -8.56
CA ASP A 152 -23.34 -1.49 -9.93
C ASP A 152 -22.44 -2.51 -10.63
N GLU A 153 -22.86 -3.77 -10.58
CA GLU A 153 -22.15 -4.88 -11.23
C GLU A 153 -22.07 -4.67 -12.76
N SER A 154 -23.12 -4.12 -13.38
CA SER A 154 -23.13 -3.89 -14.82
C SER A 154 -22.10 -2.83 -15.24
N ALA A 155 -21.98 -1.75 -14.47
CA ALA A 155 -20.96 -0.72 -14.70
C ALA A 155 -19.55 -1.29 -14.52
N ARG A 156 -19.29 -2.09 -13.49
CA ARG A 156 -17.97 -2.75 -13.28
C ARG A 156 -17.64 -3.71 -14.42
N ARG A 157 -18.59 -4.57 -14.85
CA ARG A 157 -18.38 -5.47 -15.99
C ARG A 157 -18.06 -4.70 -17.27
N PHE A 158 -18.71 -3.56 -17.51
CA PHE A 158 -18.42 -2.70 -18.64
C PHE A 158 -17.00 -2.12 -18.56
N SER A 159 -16.61 -1.54 -17.42
CA SER A 159 -15.28 -0.96 -17.20
C SER A 159 -14.17 -2.00 -17.35
N GLU A 160 -14.33 -3.19 -16.75
CA GLU A 160 -13.36 -4.28 -16.89
C GLU A 160 -13.28 -4.79 -18.34
N GLY A 161 -14.41 -4.94 -19.02
CA GLY A 161 -14.45 -5.31 -20.43
C GLY A 161 -13.71 -4.34 -21.32
N LEU A 162 -13.77 -3.03 -21.02
CA LEU A 162 -13.05 -2.01 -21.78
C LEU A 162 -11.53 -2.11 -21.56
N ILE A 163 -11.08 -2.36 -20.33
CA ILE A 163 -9.65 -2.59 -20.04
C ILE A 163 -9.17 -3.85 -20.78
N VAL A 164 -9.89 -4.97 -20.67
CA VAL A 164 -9.53 -6.23 -21.36
C VAL A 164 -9.47 -6.02 -22.88
N TYR A 165 -10.42 -5.28 -23.45
CA TYR A 165 -10.41 -4.94 -24.87
C TYR A 165 -9.15 -4.17 -25.28
N ASN A 166 -8.77 -3.12 -24.53
CA ASN A 166 -7.59 -2.33 -24.82
C ASN A 166 -6.29 -3.15 -24.65
N VAL A 167 -6.20 -3.91 -23.56
CA VAL A 167 -5.07 -4.82 -23.31
C VAL A 167 -4.91 -5.79 -24.46
N ASN A 168 -5.98 -6.45 -24.89
CA ASN A 168 -5.94 -7.44 -25.98
C ASN A 168 -5.52 -6.84 -27.32
N ARG A 169 -5.87 -5.58 -27.59
CA ARG A 169 -5.38 -4.87 -28.78
C ARG A 169 -3.85 -4.71 -28.76
N VAL A 170 -3.29 -4.41 -27.60
CA VAL A 170 -1.83 -4.28 -27.43
C VAL A 170 -1.15 -5.65 -27.45
N MET A 171 -1.68 -6.63 -26.68
CA MET A 171 -1.17 -8.00 -26.66
C MET A 171 -1.06 -8.60 -28.05
N LYS A 172 -2.11 -8.43 -28.87
CA LYS A 172 -2.09 -8.88 -30.27
C LYS A 172 -0.95 -8.26 -31.09
N GLN A 173 -0.65 -6.97 -30.89
CA GLN A 173 0.43 -6.28 -31.61
C GLN A 173 1.83 -6.76 -31.19
N LEU A 174 1.96 -7.19 -29.92
CA LEU A 174 3.22 -7.60 -29.31
C LEU A 174 3.40 -9.14 -29.28
N GLY A 175 2.49 -9.90 -29.89
CA GLY A 175 2.57 -11.36 -29.95
C GLY A 175 2.18 -12.08 -28.65
N GLY A 176 1.50 -11.40 -27.73
CA GLY A 176 0.99 -11.98 -26.49
C GLY A 176 -0.37 -12.68 -26.67
N ALA A 177 -0.70 -13.60 -25.77
CA ALA A 177 -2.00 -14.25 -25.72
C ALA A 177 -3.10 -13.30 -25.25
N PRO A 178 -4.34 -13.42 -25.76
CA PRO A 178 -5.45 -12.58 -25.31
C PRO A 178 -5.92 -12.98 -23.90
N LEU A 179 -6.31 -11.99 -23.10
CA LEU A 179 -6.95 -12.19 -21.81
C LEU A 179 -8.47 -12.33 -21.98
N GLN A 180 -9.11 -13.14 -21.13
CA GLN A 180 -10.57 -13.30 -21.07
C GLN A 180 -11.19 -12.41 -19.98
N GLN A 181 -10.46 -12.11 -18.94
CA GLN A 181 -10.88 -11.31 -17.78
C GLN A 181 -9.71 -10.52 -17.23
N MET A 182 -10.03 -9.48 -16.47
CA MET A 182 -9.02 -8.52 -15.99
C MET A 182 -8.06 -9.14 -14.96
N ALA A 183 -8.52 -10.09 -14.14
CA ALA A 183 -7.68 -10.82 -13.21
C ALA A 183 -6.51 -11.55 -13.89
N GLN A 184 -6.64 -11.89 -15.18
CA GLN A 184 -5.57 -12.55 -15.93
C GLN A 184 -4.36 -11.67 -16.24
N ILE A 185 -4.37 -10.37 -15.91
CA ILE A 185 -3.16 -9.54 -15.86
C ILE A 185 -2.14 -10.18 -14.91
N TYR A 186 -2.61 -10.86 -13.85
CA TYR A 186 -1.81 -11.58 -12.86
C TYR A 186 -1.65 -13.08 -13.17
N GLN A 187 -2.06 -13.52 -14.36
CA GLN A 187 -1.96 -14.94 -14.73
C GLN A 187 -0.50 -15.40 -14.77
N GLY A 188 -0.22 -16.53 -14.12
CA GLY A 188 1.14 -17.08 -14.02
C GLY A 188 2.07 -16.33 -13.07
N THR A 189 1.56 -15.32 -12.39
CA THR A 189 2.27 -14.53 -11.38
C THR A 189 2.07 -15.13 -10.00
N HIS A 190 3.15 -15.32 -9.24
CA HIS A 190 3.07 -15.70 -7.83
C HIS A 190 2.70 -14.46 -7.00
N CYS A 191 1.59 -14.51 -6.27
CA CYS A 191 1.11 -13.37 -5.49
C CYS A 191 1.46 -13.53 -4.00
N VAL A 192 2.07 -12.49 -3.41
CA VAL A 192 2.40 -12.42 -1.98
C VAL A 192 1.81 -11.16 -1.39
N LEU A 193 0.92 -11.32 -0.41
CA LEU A 193 0.23 -10.20 0.23
C LEU A 193 1.03 -9.71 1.43
N ALA A 194 1.47 -8.44 1.36
CA ALA A 194 2.19 -7.74 2.43
C ALA A 194 1.23 -7.21 3.51
N THR A 195 0.33 -8.05 3.96
CA THR A 195 -0.69 -7.75 4.98
C THR A 195 -1.06 -9.02 5.74
N PHE A 196 -1.95 -8.91 6.70
CA PHE A 196 -2.62 -10.02 7.38
C PHE A 196 -4.00 -10.26 6.78
N ALA A 197 -4.55 -11.46 6.95
CA ALA A 197 -5.84 -11.82 6.37
C ALA A 197 -7.00 -10.93 6.85
N GLU A 198 -6.99 -10.53 8.13
CA GLU A 198 -7.99 -9.64 8.71
C GLU A 198 -7.92 -8.20 8.17
N LEU A 199 -6.75 -7.80 7.69
CA LEU A 199 -6.48 -6.48 7.12
C LEU A 199 -6.41 -6.49 5.58
N ASP A 200 -6.82 -7.60 4.95
CA ASP A 200 -6.96 -7.63 3.50
C ASP A 200 -8.13 -6.73 3.08
N HIS A 201 -7.89 -5.85 2.12
CA HIS A 201 -8.92 -4.98 1.54
C HIS A 201 -10.08 -5.77 0.90
N ILE A 202 -9.81 -7.01 0.50
CA ILE A 202 -10.78 -7.91 -0.14
C ILE A 202 -11.24 -8.96 0.87
N THR A 203 -12.49 -8.84 1.34
CA THR A 203 -13.08 -9.71 2.36
C THR A 203 -13.22 -11.18 1.92
N ASP A 204 -13.66 -11.38 0.68
CA ASP A 204 -13.99 -12.70 0.13
C ASP A 204 -12.88 -13.20 -0.81
N ARG A 205 -11.63 -12.98 -0.45
CA ARG A 205 -10.51 -13.49 -1.25
C ARG A 205 -10.53 -15.02 -1.27
N PRO A 206 -10.39 -15.66 -2.44
CA PRO A 206 -10.34 -17.12 -2.56
C PRO A 206 -9.27 -17.74 -1.66
N SER A 207 -9.53 -18.94 -1.15
CA SER A 207 -8.60 -19.70 -0.31
C SER A 207 -7.27 -19.94 -1.04
N GLY A 208 -6.17 -19.96 -0.26
CA GLY A 208 -4.83 -20.18 -0.80
C GLY A 208 -4.02 -18.91 -1.04
N ALA A 209 -4.55 -17.73 -0.73
CA ALA A 209 -3.76 -16.51 -0.72
C ALA A 209 -2.59 -16.58 0.28
N LEU A 210 -1.41 -16.17 -0.16
CA LEU A 210 -0.21 -16.17 0.67
C LEU A 210 -0.05 -14.81 1.36
N TYR A 211 -0.31 -14.76 2.65
CA TYR A 211 -0.10 -13.58 3.49
C TYR A 211 1.26 -13.67 4.17
N ALA A 212 2.19 -12.80 3.77
CA ALA A 212 3.52 -12.72 4.39
C ALA A 212 3.53 -11.86 5.67
N GLY A 213 2.51 -11.03 5.84
CA GLY A 213 2.51 -9.94 6.82
C GLY A 213 3.20 -8.70 6.29
N PRO A 214 3.10 -7.56 7.02
CA PRO A 214 3.63 -6.28 6.58
C PRO A 214 5.16 -6.27 6.50
N VAL A 215 5.67 -5.58 5.50
CA VAL A 215 7.08 -5.17 5.42
C VAL A 215 7.09 -3.65 5.36
N GLN A 216 7.74 -3.00 6.34
CA GLN A 216 7.74 -1.55 6.41
C GLN A 216 8.95 -1.04 7.18
N GLU A 217 9.92 -0.53 6.46
CA GLU A 217 11.10 0.09 7.02
C GLU A 217 11.57 1.23 6.12
N LEU A 218 11.78 2.42 6.70
CA LEU A 218 12.34 3.57 5.98
C LEU A 218 13.69 3.94 6.57
N PRO A 219 14.75 3.92 5.76
CA PRO A 219 16.06 4.42 6.17
C PRO A 219 15.98 5.89 6.59
N GLY A 220 16.68 6.26 7.67
CA GLY A 220 16.81 7.66 8.09
C GLY A 220 15.60 8.23 8.83
N SER A 221 14.71 7.41 9.36
CA SER A 221 13.62 7.86 10.25
C SER A 221 14.19 8.54 11.50
N MET A 222 13.56 9.65 11.94
CA MET A 222 13.96 10.38 13.14
C MET A 222 13.54 9.63 14.40
N ALA A 223 14.38 9.66 15.43
CA ALA A 223 13.99 9.18 16.74
C ALA A 223 13.06 10.20 17.42
N ALA A 224 12.02 9.72 18.06
CA ALA A 224 11.15 10.50 18.94
C ALA A 224 10.84 9.70 20.21
N SER A 225 10.47 10.41 21.28
CA SER A 225 10.12 9.78 22.56
C SER A 225 9.06 10.61 23.28
N TRP A 226 8.22 9.96 24.07
CA TRP A 226 7.26 10.63 24.94
C TRP A 226 7.99 11.38 26.06
N ARG A 227 7.43 12.51 26.51
CA ARG A 227 8.02 13.37 27.55
C ARG A 227 7.34 13.22 28.92
N THR A 228 6.05 12.83 28.90
CA THR A 228 5.22 12.76 30.10
C THR A 228 4.73 11.35 30.36
N THR A 229 4.34 11.06 31.60
CA THR A 229 3.78 9.76 32.00
C THR A 229 2.30 9.85 32.40
N ASN A 230 1.77 11.06 32.58
CA ASN A 230 0.45 11.28 33.21
C ASN A 230 -0.61 11.82 32.24
N LYS A 231 -0.34 11.81 30.94
CA LYS A 231 -1.28 12.26 29.89
C LYS A 231 -1.53 11.11 28.93
N PRO A 232 -2.71 11.02 28.30
CA PRO A 232 -2.92 10.15 27.17
C PRO A 232 -1.90 10.44 26.06
N ARG A 233 -1.33 9.42 25.47
CA ARG A 233 -0.30 9.51 24.42
C ARG A 233 -0.90 9.19 23.08
N VAL A 234 -0.93 10.19 22.21
CA VAL A 234 -1.56 10.04 20.88
C VAL A 234 -0.52 10.25 19.79
N LEU A 235 -0.32 9.22 18.97
CA LEU A 235 0.50 9.28 17.77
C LEU A 235 -0.39 9.60 16.57
N VAL A 236 -0.07 10.67 15.84
CA VAL A 236 -0.79 11.08 14.63
C VAL A 236 0.12 10.89 13.42
N TYR A 237 -0.34 10.16 12.42
CA TYR A 237 0.32 10.06 11.13
C TYR A 237 -0.69 10.27 9.99
N LEU A 238 -0.75 11.49 9.48
CA LEU A 238 -1.70 11.90 8.46
C LEU A 238 -1.01 12.61 7.29
N ARG A 239 -1.54 12.40 6.08
CA ARG A 239 -1.06 13.03 4.85
C ARG A 239 -2.23 13.60 4.06
N GLY A 240 -2.03 14.79 3.46
CA GLY A 240 -2.94 15.34 2.44
C GLY A 240 -4.33 15.78 2.92
N MET A 241 -4.60 15.86 4.23
CA MET A 241 -5.95 16.05 4.79
C MET A 241 -6.21 17.42 5.43
N GLY A 242 -5.57 18.46 4.95
CA GLY A 242 -5.63 19.88 5.36
C GLY A 242 -6.55 20.27 6.52
N LEU A 243 -7.84 20.48 6.25
CA LEU A 243 -8.80 20.93 7.28
C LEU A 243 -9.05 19.90 8.39
N LEU A 244 -9.03 18.60 8.05
CA LEU A 244 -9.21 17.54 9.05
C LEU A 244 -8.02 17.48 10.00
N ILE A 245 -6.81 17.74 9.54
CA ILE A 245 -5.62 17.82 10.40
C ILE A 245 -5.78 18.92 11.44
N ASP A 246 -6.21 20.12 11.04
CA ASP A 246 -6.41 21.22 11.98
C ASP A 246 -7.48 20.89 13.04
N GLU A 247 -8.56 20.21 12.65
CA GLU A 247 -9.59 19.76 13.57
C GLU A 247 -9.08 18.71 14.55
N VAL A 248 -8.40 17.67 14.06
CA VAL A 248 -7.77 16.63 14.87
C VAL A 248 -6.82 17.25 15.91
N LEU A 249 -5.92 18.14 15.51
CA LEU A 249 -4.97 18.78 16.40
C LEU A 249 -5.66 19.69 17.43
N ARG A 250 -6.72 20.39 17.05
CA ARG A 250 -7.52 21.22 17.94
C ARG A 250 -8.21 20.38 19.03
N VAL A 251 -8.80 19.26 18.67
CA VAL A 251 -9.44 18.34 19.61
C VAL A 251 -8.41 17.77 20.59
N LEU A 252 -7.28 17.30 20.06
CA LEU A 252 -6.18 16.74 20.87
C LEU A 252 -5.63 17.74 21.89
N GLY A 253 -5.48 19.02 21.52
CA GLY A 253 -5.13 20.08 22.46
C GLY A 253 -6.16 20.26 23.56
N GLY A 254 -7.46 20.08 23.26
CA GLY A 254 -8.56 20.22 24.23
C GLY A 254 -8.66 19.08 25.24
N ILE A 255 -8.28 17.86 24.88
CA ILE A 255 -8.30 16.70 25.80
C ILE A 255 -7.05 16.53 26.66
N GLY A 256 -6.05 17.42 26.52
CA GLY A 256 -4.84 17.40 27.32
C GLY A 256 -3.89 16.24 27.03
N ALA A 257 -3.96 15.63 25.85
CA ALA A 257 -3.08 14.55 25.44
C ALA A 257 -1.66 15.05 25.12
N GLU A 258 -0.65 14.23 25.37
CA GLU A 258 0.66 14.40 24.73
C GLU A 258 0.62 13.85 23.31
N VAL A 259 0.94 14.70 22.33
CA VAL A 259 0.80 14.35 20.91
C VAL A 259 2.14 14.38 20.19
N ILE A 260 2.44 13.32 19.46
CA ILE A 260 3.46 13.28 18.42
C ILE A 260 2.73 13.21 17.08
N ALA A 261 2.84 14.28 16.27
CA ALA A 261 2.18 14.40 14.99
C ALA A 261 3.19 14.39 13.84
N VAL A 262 3.17 13.33 13.03
CA VAL A 262 3.96 13.20 11.82
C VAL A 262 3.10 13.60 10.62
N LEU A 263 3.39 14.75 10.03
CA LEU A 263 2.58 15.43 9.03
C LEU A 263 3.45 15.89 7.86
N PRO A 264 3.95 14.98 7.00
CA PRO A 264 4.95 15.31 5.97
C PRO A 264 4.48 16.36 4.96
N ASP A 265 3.23 16.30 4.58
CA ASP A 265 2.64 17.15 3.54
C ASP A 265 1.77 18.26 4.10
N ALA A 266 1.77 18.47 5.39
CA ALA A 266 0.97 19.52 5.99
C ALA A 266 1.48 20.88 5.53
N GLY A 267 0.63 21.58 4.79
CA GLY A 267 0.82 22.97 4.41
C GLY A 267 0.85 23.90 5.64
N SER A 268 0.17 25.03 5.58
CA SER A 268 0.01 25.90 6.75
C SER A 268 -0.94 25.25 7.76
N ILE A 269 -0.40 24.68 8.82
CA ILE A 269 -1.19 24.24 9.97
C ILE A 269 -1.58 25.50 10.76
N ARG A 270 -2.89 25.66 10.99
CA ARG A 270 -3.44 26.85 11.67
C ARG A 270 -3.44 26.69 13.20
N TYR A 271 -3.52 25.45 13.66
CA TYR A 271 -3.61 25.13 15.07
C TYR A 271 -2.29 24.56 15.58
N VAL A 272 -1.71 25.19 16.61
CA VAL A 272 -0.52 24.73 17.31
C VAL A 272 -0.79 24.79 18.82
N HIS A 273 -0.64 23.66 19.50
CA HIS A 273 -0.76 23.55 20.95
C HIS A 273 0.57 23.11 21.57
N ALA A 274 0.85 23.54 22.80
CA ALA A 274 2.13 23.25 23.47
C ALA A 274 2.40 21.75 23.68
N ASP A 275 1.36 20.94 23.82
CA ASP A 275 1.45 19.49 24.01
C ASP A 275 1.59 18.73 22.68
N VAL A 276 1.50 19.41 21.52
CA VAL A 276 1.61 18.82 20.19
C VAL A 276 3.01 19.07 19.62
N ARG A 277 3.76 17.98 19.42
CA ARG A 277 5.04 18.03 18.71
C ARG A 277 4.87 17.56 17.29
N MET A 278 5.14 18.45 16.33
CA MET A 278 4.99 18.18 14.91
C MET A 278 6.31 17.83 14.25
N PHE A 279 6.27 16.81 13.43
CA PHE A 279 7.37 16.35 12.59
C PHE A 279 6.96 16.37 11.12
N ARG A 280 7.84 16.93 10.29
CA ARG A 280 7.67 16.93 8.83
C ARG A 280 8.39 15.77 8.14
N GLN A 281 9.25 15.11 8.89
CA GLN A 281 10.01 13.95 8.45
C GLN A 281 9.44 12.68 9.10
N GLN A 282 9.73 11.55 8.49
CA GLN A 282 9.36 10.25 9.05
C GLN A 282 9.98 10.06 10.43
N VAL A 283 9.17 9.58 11.34
CA VAL A 283 9.58 9.22 12.73
C VAL A 283 9.57 7.70 12.86
N CYS A 284 10.57 7.16 13.53
CA CYS A 284 10.59 5.76 13.93
C CYS A 284 9.48 5.50 14.97
N PHE A 285 8.66 4.51 14.72
CA PHE A 285 7.55 4.15 15.62
C PHE A 285 7.99 3.23 16.76
N ASP A 286 9.22 2.67 16.67
CA ASP A 286 9.77 1.81 17.71
C ASP A 286 9.80 2.54 19.06
N GLY A 287 9.28 1.91 20.11
CA GLY A 287 9.17 2.48 21.44
C GLY A 287 8.06 3.54 21.62
N LEU A 288 7.55 4.15 20.54
CA LEU A 288 6.39 5.04 20.62
C LEU A 288 5.09 4.26 20.76
N LEU A 289 4.91 3.24 19.95
CA LEU A 289 3.71 2.41 19.95
C LEU A 289 3.55 1.61 21.24
N ASP A 290 4.65 1.17 21.87
CA ASP A 290 4.62 0.39 23.11
C ASP A 290 3.84 1.04 24.25
N SER A 291 3.69 2.35 24.19
CA SER A 291 3.04 3.14 25.23
C SER A 291 2.09 4.21 24.71
N ALA A 292 1.68 4.11 23.46
CA ALA A 292 0.62 4.93 22.89
C ALA A 292 -0.75 4.44 23.36
N ASP A 293 -1.66 5.38 23.60
CA ASP A 293 -3.05 5.08 23.95
C ASP A 293 -3.95 5.07 22.72
N LEU A 294 -3.59 5.83 21.70
CA LEU A 294 -4.32 5.94 20.45
C LEU A 294 -3.37 6.26 19.31
N VAL A 295 -3.62 5.68 18.14
CA VAL A 295 -3.02 6.14 16.89
C VAL A 295 -4.10 6.72 15.97
N ILE A 296 -3.81 7.88 15.36
CA ILE A 296 -4.67 8.50 14.35
C ILE A 296 -3.94 8.41 13.02
N ALA A 297 -4.49 7.63 12.09
CA ALA A 297 -3.79 7.30 10.84
C ALA A 297 -4.74 7.15 9.65
N SER A 298 -4.16 7.17 8.44
CA SER A 298 -4.87 6.91 7.19
C SER A 298 -4.29 5.74 6.40
N GLY A 299 -2.99 5.53 6.45
CA GLY A 299 -2.31 4.52 5.63
C GLY A 299 -2.21 3.15 6.27
N ALA A 300 -2.35 2.09 5.46
CA ALA A 300 -2.35 0.69 5.91
C ALA A 300 -1.14 0.31 6.77
N GLY A 301 0.06 0.83 6.46
CA GLY A 301 1.27 0.51 7.20
C GLY A 301 1.23 0.98 8.67
N SER A 302 0.91 2.25 8.91
CA SER A 302 0.80 2.80 10.28
C SER A 302 -0.32 2.14 11.08
N ILE A 303 -1.44 1.83 10.43
CA ILE A 303 -2.57 1.10 11.03
C ILE A 303 -2.10 -0.30 11.48
N THR A 304 -1.46 -1.05 10.59
CA THR A 304 -0.99 -2.41 10.90
C THR A 304 0.04 -2.43 12.03
N LEU A 305 1.00 -1.50 12.04
CA LEU A 305 1.99 -1.40 13.12
C LEU A 305 1.33 -1.08 14.46
N SER A 306 0.31 -0.21 14.46
CA SER A 306 -0.46 0.12 15.67
C SER A 306 -1.17 -1.10 16.25
N LEU A 307 -1.86 -1.86 15.40
CA LEU A 307 -2.57 -3.06 15.82
C LEU A 307 -1.62 -4.17 16.29
N LEU A 308 -0.42 -4.31 15.68
CA LEU A 308 0.62 -5.21 16.16
C LEU A 308 1.17 -4.84 17.54
N ALA A 309 1.12 -3.56 17.89
CA ALA A 309 1.47 -3.06 19.22
C ALA A 309 0.29 -3.09 20.22
N GLY A 310 -0.89 -3.56 19.81
CA GLY A 310 -2.08 -3.58 20.66
C GLY A 310 -2.70 -2.19 20.89
N VAL A 311 -2.47 -1.25 19.97
CA VAL A 311 -2.95 0.14 20.08
C VAL A 311 -4.16 0.34 19.16
N PRO A 312 -5.31 0.80 19.69
CA PRO A 312 -6.50 1.10 18.89
C PRO A 312 -6.26 2.30 17.95
N VAL A 313 -7.05 2.37 16.88
CA VAL A 313 -6.83 3.34 15.81
C VAL A 313 -8.07 4.19 15.54
N LEU A 314 -7.88 5.51 15.40
CA LEU A 314 -8.84 6.40 14.77
C LEU A 314 -8.43 6.58 13.31
N LEU A 315 -9.32 6.21 12.39
CA LEU A 315 -9.00 6.11 10.97
C LEU A 315 -9.53 7.33 10.21
N CYS A 316 -8.63 7.98 9.47
CA CYS A 316 -8.96 9.13 8.64
C CYS A 316 -8.81 8.76 7.17
N SER A 317 -9.92 8.54 6.47
CA SER A 317 -9.89 8.11 5.07
C SER A 317 -9.78 9.28 4.10
N ALA A 318 -8.87 9.19 3.14
CA ALA A 318 -8.68 10.16 2.07
C ALA A 318 -9.03 9.60 0.67
N CYS A 319 -9.17 8.28 0.56
CA CYS A 319 -9.44 7.57 -0.70
C CYS A 319 -10.10 6.20 -0.41
N SER A 320 -10.57 5.54 -1.44
CA SER A 320 -11.26 4.24 -1.32
C SER A 320 -10.40 3.16 -0.66
N GLU A 321 -9.08 3.13 -0.91
CA GLU A 321 -8.15 2.22 -0.22
C GLU A 321 -8.21 2.39 1.30
N HIS A 322 -8.17 3.65 1.76
CA HIS A 322 -8.25 3.96 3.19
C HIS A 322 -9.62 3.59 3.78
N GLU A 323 -10.71 3.78 3.02
CA GLU A 323 -12.06 3.39 3.45
C GLU A 323 -12.21 1.87 3.58
N MET A 324 -11.68 1.10 2.62
CA MET A 324 -11.69 -0.35 2.69
C MET A 324 -10.88 -0.86 3.89
N MET A 325 -9.68 -0.32 4.13
CA MET A 325 -8.88 -0.65 5.32
C MET A 325 -9.59 -0.28 6.61
N ALA A 326 -10.22 0.91 6.66
CA ALA A 326 -10.96 1.37 7.82
C ALA A 326 -12.14 0.43 8.15
N SER A 327 -12.88 -0.03 7.14
CA SER A 327 -13.94 -1.02 7.33
C SER A 327 -13.41 -2.31 7.97
N ARG A 328 -12.24 -2.79 7.57
CA ARG A 328 -11.63 -3.99 8.16
C ARG A 328 -11.30 -3.82 9.65
N VAL A 329 -10.77 -2.65 10.01
CA VAL A 329 -10.44 -2.34 11.41
C VAL A 329 -11.70 -2.17 12.26
N GLU A 330 -12.76 -1.54 11.72
CA GLU A 330 -14.06 -1.42 12.40
C GLU A 330 -14.72 -2.79 12.60
N GLU A 331 -14.69 -3.67 11.59
CA GLU A 331 -15.21 -5.04 11.71
C GLU A 331 -14.51 -5.85 12.80
N MET A 332 -13.23 -5.59 13.06
CA MET A 332 -12.49 -6.19 14.18
C MET A 332 -12.80 -5.53 15.53
N GLY A 333 -13.46 -4.37 15.55
CA GLY A 333 -13.69 -3.58 16.75
C GLY A 333 -12.43 -2.90 17.30
N ALA A 334 -11.35 -2.76 16.49
CA ALA A 334 -10.08 -2.21 16.94
C ALA A 334 -9.89 -0.71 16.62
N GLY A 335 -10.95 -0.04 16.16
CA GLY A 335 -10.92 1.38 15.83
C GLY A 335 -12.21 1.90 15.23
N ILE A 336 -12.25 3.20 14.98
CA ILE A 336 -13.39 3.92 14.38
C ILE A 336 -12.90 4.72 13.17
N ALA A 337 -13.64 4.67 12.06
CA ALA A 337 -13.43 5.53 10.90
C ALA A 337 -14.14 6.88 11.08
N VAL A 338 -13.39 7.97 10.95
CA VAL A 338 -13.97 9.32 10.93
C VAL A 338 -14.72 9.52 9.61
N ARG A 339 -16.02 9.81 9.72
CA ARG A 339 -16.92 10.10 8.59
C ARG A 339 -17.42 11.55 8.65
N ALA A 340 -17.94 12.05 7.53
CA ALA A 340 -18.33 13.47 7.39
C ALA A 340 -19.36 13.94 8.43
N GLU A 341 -20.26 13.04 8.87
CA GLU A 341 -21.29 13.34 9.87
C GLU A 341 -20.83 13.18 11.31
N MET A 342 -19.60 12.71 11.52
CA MET A 342 -19.08 12.37 12.85
C MET A 342 -18.30 13.53 13.44
N VAL A 343 -18.56 13.83 14.72
CA VAL A 343 -17.77 14.78 15.50
C VAL A 343 -16.46 14.09 15.90
N VAL A 344 -15.33 14.58 15.42
CA VAL A 344 -14.00 13.99 15.67
C VAL A 344 -13.72 13.84 17.17
N ALA A 345 -14.16 14.81 17.99
CA ALA A 345 -14.01 14.76 19.45
C ALA A 345 -14.73 13.56 20.09
N ASP A 346 -15.94 13.26 19.64
CA ASP A 346 -16.73 12.16 20.18
C ASP A 346 -16.10 10.81 19.80
N ALA A 347 -15.63 10.68 18.56
CA ALA A 347 -14.92 9.49 18.10
C ALA A 347 -13.63 9.25 18.89
N MET A 348 -12.82 10.30 19.11
CA MET A 348 -11.61 10.20 19.91
C MET A 348 -11.92 9.82 21.36
N HIS A 349 -12.92 10.48 21.96
CA HIS A 349 -13.34 10.18 23.33
C HIS A 349 -13.79 8.72 23.44
N HIS A 350 -14.57 8.24 22.49
CA HIS A 350 -15.06 6.86 22.46
C HIS A 350 -13.89 5.87 22.41
N VAL A 351 -12.98 6.01 21.46
CA VAL A 351 -11.83 5.08 21.34
C VAL A 351 -10.89 5.13 22.56
N LEU A 352 -10.73 6.29 23.19
CA LEU A 352 -9.84 6.45 24.36
C LEU A 352 -10.43 5.92 25.68
N HIS A 353 -11.77 5.82 25.80
CA HIS A 353 -12.43 5.50 27.07
C HIS A 353 -13.28 4.20 27.03
N ASP A 354 -13.44 3.59 25.87
CA ASP A 354 -14.03 2.26 25.73
C ASP A 354 -12.93 1.22 25.53
N ASP A 355 -12.66 0.46 26.59
CA ASP A 355 -11.59 -0.53 26.62
C ASP A 355 -11.77 -1.63 25.56
N SER A 356 -12.96 -1.81 25.01
CA SER A 356 -13.24 -2.82 23.98
C SER A 356 -12.36 -2.66 22.72
N PHE A 357 -12.05 -1.41 22.33
CA PHE A 357 -11.16 -1.14 21.20
C PHE A 357 -9.73 -1.58 21.47
N ARG A 358 -9.24 -1.31 22.69
CA ARG A 358 -7.91 -1.75 23.12
C ARG A 358 -7.86 -3.27 23.23
N ASP A 359 -8.88 -3.91 23.80
CA ASP A 359 -8.95 -5.36 23.92
C ASP A 359 -8.92 -6.03 22.55
N ALA A 360 -9.64 -5.49 21.58
CA ALA A 360 -9.60 -6.00 20.19
C ALA A 360 -8.21 -5.83 19.55
N ALA A 361 -7.56 -4.69 19.72
CA ALA A 361 -6.21 -4.46 19.22
C ALA A 361 -5.18 -5.38 19.91
N VAL A 362 -5.28 -5.59 21.22
CA VAL A 362 -4.42 -6.53 21.98
C VAL A 362 -4.65 -7.97 21.53
N ASN A 363 -5.89 -8.37 21.27
CA ASN A 363 -6.19 -9.70 20.74
C ASN A 363 -5.57 -9.91 19.36
N PHE A 364 -5.60 -8.89 18.49
CA PHE A 364 -4.89 -8.93 17.21
C PHE A 364 -3.37 -9.07 17.41
N ALA A 365 -2.77 -8.24 18.26
CA ALA A 365 -1.34 -8.32 18.58
C ALA A 365 -0.94 -9.71 19.12
N ALA A 366 -1.74 -10.27 20.02
CA ALA A 366 -1.50 -11.61 20.59
C ALA A 366 -1.56 -12.72 19.53
N LYS A 367 -2.48 -12.62 18.55
CA LYS A 367 -2.56 -13.57 17.44
C LYS A 367 -1.26 -13.58 16.61
N TYR A 368 -0.62 -12.43 16.47
CA TYR A 368 0.59 -12.23 15.67
C TYR A 368 1.86 -12.03 16.51
N ALA A 369 1.87 -12.44 17.78
CA ALA A 369 3.02 -12.30 18.68
C ALA A 369 4.33 -12.95 18.16
N GLY A 370 4.22 -13.96 17.29
CA GLY A 370 5.36 -14.61 16.62
C GLY A 370 5.77 -13.97 15.29
N PHE A 371 5.09 -12.91 14.86
CA PHE A 371 5.40 -12.25 13.59
C PHE A 371 6.71 -11.48 13.67
N SER A 372 7.48 -11.51 12.60
CA SER A 372 8.60 -10.60 12.38
C SER A 372 8.70 -10.18 10.92
N GLN A 373 9.08 -8.95 10.67
CA GLN A 373 9.32 -8.47 9.29
C GLN A 373 10.41 -9.29 8.58
N LYS A 374 11.39 -9.79 9.34
CA LYS A 374 12.43 -10.68 8.80
C LYS A 374 11.83 -11.95 8.20
N THR A 375 10.84 -12.55 8.87
CA THR A 375 10.13 -13.73 8.36
C THR A 375 9.28 -13.38 7.12
N ALA A 376 8.60 -12.22 7.14
CA ALA A 376 7.85 -11.73 5.99
C ALA A 376 8.74 -11.57 4.76
N ILE A 377 9.88 -10.89 4.92
CA ILE A 377 10.86 -10.70 3.85
C ILE A 377 11.39 -12.06 3.34
N ALA A 378 11.70 -13.01 4.24
CA ALA A 378 12.16 -14.34 3.85
C ALA A 378 11.10 -15.06 3.00
N THR A 379 9.82 -14.96 3.36
CA THR A 379 8.71 -15.52 2.58
C THR A 379 8.66 -14.96 1.15
N VAL A 380 8.81 -13.63 1.01
CA VAL A 380 8.84 -12.97 -0.31
C VAL A 380 10.02 -13.47 -1.15
N ILE A 381 11.21 -13.54 -0.54
CA ILE A 381 12.43 -14.04 -1.20
C ILE A 381 12.26 -15.49 -1.67
N ASP A 382 11.68 -16.35 -0.84
CA ASP A 382 11.43 -17.76 -1.18
C ASP A 382 10.48 -17.87 -2.39
N VAL A 383 9.47 -17.01 -2.48
CA VAL A 383 8.57 -16.99 -3.65
C VAL A 383 9.29 -16.51 -4.90
N ILE A 384 10.13 -15.47 -4.80
CA ILE A 384 10.94 -14.97 -5.92
C ILE A 384 11.88 -16.08 -6.44
N ASN A 385 12.55 -16.81 -5.54
CA ASN A 385 13.43 -17.91 -5.91
C ASN A 385 12.67 -19.08 -6.57
N LYS A 386 11.47 -19.40 -6.08
CA LYS A 386 10.62 -20.46 -6.66
C LYS A 386 10.12 -20.05 -8.06
N ALA A 387 9.72 -18.80 -8.26
CA ALA A 387 9.29 -18.31 -9.56
C ALA A 387 10.36 -18.48 -10.63
N SER A 388 11.63 -18.23 -10.31
CA SER A 388 12.74 -18.40 -11.22
C SER A 388 13.06 -19.86 -11.55
N SER A 389 12.82 -20.79 -10.61
CA SER A 389 13.17 -22.22 -10.76
C SER A 389 12.15 -23.00 -11.59
N GLY A 390 10.91 -22.54 -11.67
CA GLY A 390 9.81 -23.22 -12.37
C GLY A 390 9.79 -23.06 -13.89
N HIS A 391 10.72 -22.31 -14.48
CA HIS A 391 10.84 -22.04 -15.92
C HIS A 391 12.08 -22.71 -16.55
N SER A 392 12.71 -23.64 -15.85
CA SER A 392 13.89 -24.43 -16.32
C SER A 392 13.46 -25.67 -17.07
#